data_f241ebc7cbe7b41228f753dbb73159fa
#
_entry.id   f241ebc7cbe7b41228f753dbb73159fa
#
_cell.length_a   1.000
_cell.length_b   1.000
_cell.length_c   1.000
_cell.angle_alpha   90.00
_cell.angle_beta   90.00
_cell.angle_gamma   90.00
#
_symmetry.space_group_name_H-M   'P 1'
#
loop_
_entity.id
_entity.type
_entity.pdbx_description
1 polymer ?
#
loop_
_entity_poly.entity_id
_entity_poly.type
_entity_poly.pdbx_seq_one_letter_code
_entity_poly.pdbx_strand_id
1 'polypeptide(L)'
;MTPTPHHEVSGAIAALVQGRHQQPHDLLGQHLEEGGLRIRVLRPMAGSVRVRFEDGEELALGHEAEGVFSAVRPDADRTMDYRVLTTWGDGIEHESDDPYRFAPTLGEIDLHLVNEGRHEQLWTVLGARVQTYQGPMGEVTGTSFAVWAPRAKAVRVIGDFNGWDGRVHPMRMLGNSGVWELFVPGVGAGSVYKYEIRGADDVIRAKADPMARRTEVPPNTGSVVDDSQHVWADDDWMAKRQETNPHTGAMSVYEVHLGSWRQGSSYRDLAEHLVNYVKDLGFTHVEFLPVMEHPYGPSWGYQVTGYYAPTARFGDPDDFKYLVDVLHQNGIGVILDWVPGHFPRDAFALARFDGLALYEHPDPRRGDQPDWGTHVFDFGRREVRNFLVANALYWLEEFHADGLRVDAVASMLYLDYSRADGQWIPNIHGGREHLEAIGLLQEANATAYKRVPGIVTIAEESTSWPGVTKSTDSGGLGFGLKWNKGWMNDWLRYLK
;
A
#
# COMPACT_ATOMS: atom_id res chain seq x y z
N MET A 1 35.88 -23.98 20.87
CA MET A 1 35.15 -23.45 22.01
C MET A 1 33.81 -23.00 21.45
N THR A 2 32.75 -23.75 21.70
CA THR A 2 31.38 -23.31 21.40
C THR A 2 31.09 -22.11 22.29
N PRO A 3 30.56 -20.98 21.76
CA PRO A 3 30.20 -19.83 22.57
C PRO A 3 29.15 -20.25 23.60
N THR A 4 29.29 -19.75 24.82
CA THR A 4 28.32 -20.01 25.89
C THR A 4 26.98 -19.37 25.52
N PRO A 5 25.82 -19.99 25.73
CA PRO A 5 24.49 -19.50 25.32
C PRO A 5 24.20 -18.05 25.73
N HIS A 6 24.72 -17.61 26.89
CA HIS A 6 24.56 -16.22 27.36
C HIS A 6 25.20 -15.13 26.52
N HIS A 7 26.31 -15.41 25.82
CA HIS A 7 26.96 -14.42 24.94
C HIS A 7 26.20 -14.21 23.62
N GLU A 8 25.58 -15.26 23.11
CA GLU A 8 24.76 -15.17 21.86
C GLU A 8 23.45 -14.40 22.11
N VAL A 9 22.79 -14.66 23.23
CA VAL A 9 21.55 -13.94 23.60
C VAL A 9 21.80 -12.45 23.82
N SER A 10 22.91 -12.09 24.51
CA SER A 10 23.29 -10.69 24.74
C SER A 10 23.57 -9.96 23.42
N GLY A 11 24.21 -10.64 22.45
CA GLY A 11 24.42 -10.11 21.11
C GLY A 11 23.13 -9.91 20.32
N ALA A 12 22.18 -10.83 20.42
CA ALA A 12 20.88 -10.74 19.77
C ALA A 12 20.02 -9.61 20.35
N ILE A 13 20.01 -9.42 21.68
CA ILE A 13 19.31 -8.29 22.33
C ILE A 13 19.93 -6.96 21.88
N ALA A 14 21.24 -6.85 21.85
CA ALA A 14 21.92 -5.64 21.39
C ALA A 14 21.59 -5.34 19.90
N ALA A 15 21.56 -6.35 19.03
CA ALA A 15 21.16 -6.20 17.64
C ALA A 15 19.69 -5.76 17.50
N LEU A 16 18.79 -6.31 18.32
CA LEU A 16 17.36 -5.96 18.35
C LEU A 16 17.18 -4.46 18.68
N VAL A 17 17.77 -4.01 19.78
CA VAL A 17 17.65 -2.63 20.25
C VAL A 17 18.29 -1.64 19.28
N GLN A 18 19.41 -2.03 18.65
CA GLN A 18 20.07 -1.22 17.62
C GLN A 18 19.33 -1.21 16.26
N GLY A 19 18.22 -1.95 16.12
CA GLY A 19 17.47 -2.05 14.86
C GLY A 19 18.29 -2.74 13.77
N ARG A 20 18.86 -3.90 14.08
CA ARG A 20 19.65 -4.74 13.19
C ARG A 20 19.21 -6.20 13.20
N HIS A 21 18.16 -6.52 13.95
CA HIS A 21 17.62 -7.87 14.06
C HIS A 21 16.45 -8.07 13.08
N GLN A 22 16.47 -9.16 12.32
CA GLN A 22 15.46 -9.46 11.32
C GLN A 22 14.34 -10.37 11.81
N GLN A 23 14.56 -11.06 12.94
CA GLN A 23 13.65 -12.06 13.50
C GLN A 23 13.41 -11.81 15.01
N PRO A 24 12.76 -10.70 15.38
CA PRO A 24 12.52 -10.39 16.79
C PRO A 24 11.70 -11.47 17.50
N HIS A 25 10.83 -12.21 16.80
CA HIS A 25 10.03 -13.28 17.36
C HIS A 25 10.84 -14.54 17.73
N ASP A 26 12.07 -14.71 17.21
CA ASP A 26 12.96 -15.79 17.64
C ASP A 26 13.54 -15.52 19.04
N LEU A 27 13.50 -14.27 19.47
CA LEU A 27 14.01 -13.83 20.76
C LEU A 27 12.89 -13.45 21.74
N LEU A 28 11.91 -12.64 21.26
CA LEU A 28 10.80 -12.12 22.06
C LEU A 28 9.59 -13.05 22.00
N GLY A 29 8.67 -12.88 22.95
CA GLY A 29 7.51 -13.73 23.11
C GLY A 29 7.80 -14.95 23.98
N GLN A 30 7.22 -16.08 23.63
CA GLN A 30 7.30 -17.32 24.41
C GLN A 30 8.00 -18.44 23.66
N HIS A 31 8.92 -19.13 24.33
CA HIS A 31 9.74 -20.21 23.77
C HIS A 31 9.84 -21.37 24.74
N LEU A 32 9.53 -22.59 24.29
CA LEU A 32 9.78 -23.81 25.07
C LEU A 32 11.27 -24.11 25.04
N GLU A 33 11.85 -24.23 26.23
CA GLU A 33 13.26 -24.55 26.42
C GLU A 33 13.39 -25.74 27.39
N GLU A 34 14.61 -26.28 27.52
CA GLU A 34 14.90 -27.21 28.56
C GLU A 34 14.72 -26.54 29.91
N GLY A 35 13.78 -27.03 30.73
CA GLY A 35 13.43 -26.45 32.04
C GLY A 35 12.16 -25.60 32.05
N GLY A 36 11.39 -25.48 30.95
CA GLY A 36 10.07 -24.85 30.94
C GLY A 36 9.82 -23.83 29.82
N LEU A 37 8.87 -22.97 30.06
CA LEU A 37 8.45 -21.92 29.09
C LEU A 37 9.15 -20.62 29.43
N ARG A 38 10.07 -20.18 28.57
CA ARG A 38 10.68 -18.85 28.66
C ARG A 38 9.79 -17.80 28.07
N ILE A 39 9.59 -16.70 28.79
CA ILE A 39 8.95 -15.48 28.28
C ILE A 39 10.00 -14.37 28.22
N ARG A 40 10.09 -13.68 27.07
CA ARG A 40 10.85 -12.43 26.89
C ARG A 40 9.94 -11.33 26.37
N VAL A 41 9.93 -10.22 27.07
CA VAL A 41 9.09 -9.05 26.76
C VAL A 41 9.97 -7.82 26.59
N LEU A 42 9.74 -7.06 25.53
CA LEU A 42 10.43 -5.79 25.26
C LEU A 42 9.60 -4.64 25.82
N ARG A 43 10.07 -4.01 26.88
CA ARG A 43 9.46 -2.85 27.54
C ARG A 43 10.54 -1.83 27.91
N PRO A 44 11.01 -1.00 26.94
CA PRO A 44 12.00 0.04 27.22
C PRO A 44 11.54 0.95 28.34
N MET A 45 12.43 1.30 29.24
CA MET A 45 12.21 2.19 30.40
C MET A 45 11.17 1.70 31.44
N ALA A 46 10.70 0.46 31.37
CA ALA A 46 9.85 -0.10 32.41
C ALA A 46 10.62 -0.25 33.74
N GLY A 47 9.96 0.07 34.85
CA GLY A 47 10.49 -0.16 36.19
C GLY A 47 10.34 -1.62 36.63
N SER A 48 9.21 -2.26 36.27
CA SER A 48 8.97 -3.69 36.51
C SER A 48 8.04 -4.25 35.45
N VAL A 49 8.21 -5.54 35.16
CA VAL A 49 7.37 -6.29 34.22
C VAL A 49 6.98 -7.62 34.85
N ARG A 50 5.70 -7.95 34.75
CA ARG A 50 5.15 -9.27 35.12
C ARG A 50 4.30 -9.78 33.95
N VAL A 51 4.09 -11.09 33.90
CA VAL A 51 3.09 -11.69 33.02
C VAL A 51 2.06 -12.44 33.81
N ARG A 52 0.80 -12.38 33.39
CA ARG A 52 -0.31 -13.18 33.95
C ARG A 52 -0.76 -14.15 32.86
N PHE A 53 -0.73 -15.43 33.18
CA PHE A 53 -1.13 -16.50 32.26
C PHE A 53 -2.64 -16.79 32.31
N GLU A 54 -3.10 -17.55 31.35
CA GLU A 54 -4.51 -17.97 31.18
C GLU A 54 -5.05 -18.77 32.40
N ASP A 55 -4.20 -19.41 33.17
CA ASP A 55 -4.55 -20.13 34.40
C ASP A 55 -4.55 -19.22 35.65
N GLY A 56 -4.28 -17.93 35.49
CA GLY A 56 -4.25 -16.94 36.56
C GLY A 56 -2.93 -16.83 37.31
N GLU A 57 -1.93 -17.68 37.03
CA GLU A 57 -0.61 -17.56 37.62
C GLU A 57 0.14 -16.32 37.11
N GLU A 58 0.86 -15.64 37.98
CA GLU A 58 1.68 -14.48 37.63
C GLU A 58 3.17 -14.79 37.79
N LEU A 59 3.96 -14.32 36.84
CA LEU A 59 5.42 -14.49 36.83
C LEU A 59 6.11 -13.13 36.71
N ALA A 60 6.95 -12.78 37.68
CA ALA A 60 7.79 -11.58 37.57
C ALA A 60 8.97 -11.83 36.66
N LEU A 61 9.19 -10.89 35.71
CA LEU A 61 10.30 -10.94 34.78
C LEU A 61 11.48 -10.11 35.30
N GLY A 62 12.69 -10.69 35.28
CA GLY A 62 13.92 -9.98 35.58
C GLY A 62 14.40 -9.18 34.35
N HIS A 63 14.93 -7.96 34.58
CA HIS A 63 15.58 -7.19 33.56
C HIS A 63 16.83 -7.93 33.05
N GLU A 64 16.85 -8.28 31.76
CA GLU A 64 17.95 -9.00 31.12
C GLU A 64 18.97 -8.00 30.51
N ALA A 65 18.55 -7.15 29.63
CA ALA A 65 19.34 -6.04 29.02
C ALA A 65 18.45 -5.10 28.22
N GLU A 66 18.81 -3.82 28.12
CA GLU A 66 18.28 -2.85 27.13
C GLU A 66 16.74 -2.77 27.04
N GLY A 67 16.04 -2.98 28.17
CA GLY A 67 14.57 -2.98 28.22
C GLY A 67 13.93 -4.32 27.84
N VAL A 68 14.71 -5.37 27.68
CA VAL A 68 14.23 -6.75 27.60
C VAL A 68 14.15 -7.35 29.01
N PHE A 69 12.99 -7.90 29.32
CA PHE A 69 12.71 -8.58 30.60
C PHE A 69 12.40 -10.05 30.34
N SER A 70 12.90 -10.96 31.15
CA SER A 70 12.67 -12.38 30.96
C SER A 70 12.51 -13.17 32.23
N ALA A 71 11.82 -14.31 32.16
CA ALA A 71 11.79 -15.35 33.15
C ALA A 71 11.43 -16.70 32.53
N VAL A 72 11.67 -17.78 33.24
CA VAL A 72 11.23 -19.13 32.85
C VAL A 72 10.13 -19.56 33.83
N ARG A 73 9.00 -20.00 33.24
CA ARG A 73 7.99 -20.74 34.00
C ARG A 73 8.38 -22.21 33.98
N PRO A 74 8.79 -22.74 35.12
CA PRO A 74 9.20 -24.13 35.19
C PRO A 74 8.03 -25.08 34.96
N ASP A 75 8.31 -26.29 34.49
CA ASP A 75 7.33 -27.36 34.28
C ASP A 75 6.20 -27.07 33.29
N ALA A 76 6.26 -25.94 32.56
CA ALA A 76 5.36 -25.69 31.46
C ALA A 76 5.83 -26.46 30.19
N ASP A 77 4.95 -27.27 29.62
CA ASP A 77 5.21 -28.17 28.51
C ASP A 77 4.59 -27.66 27.18
N ARG A 78 3.90 -26.50 27.20
CA ARG A 78 3.28 -25.87 26.06
C ARG A 78 3.33 -24.33 26.14
N THR A 79 3.09 -23.71 25.02
CA THR A 79 2.82 -22.27 24.96
C THR A 79 1.45 -21.96 25.57
N MET A 80 1.32 -20.80 26.21
CA MET A 80 0.14 -20.39 26.95
C MET A 80 -0.27 -18.97 26.54
N ASP A 81 -1.56 -18.65 26.64
CA ASP A 81 -1.99 -17.25 26.52
C ASP A 81 -1.58 -16.46 27.78
N TYR A 82 -1.18 -15.20 27.58
CA TYR A 82 -0.76 -14.32 28.68
C TYR A 82 -0.99 -12.86 28.38
N ARG A 83 -1.05 -12.06 29.45
CA ARG A 83 -1.03 -10.59 29.44
C ARG A 83 0.23 -10.08 30.10
N VAL A 84 0.69 -8.93 29.66
CA VAL A 84 1.86 -8.25 30.22
C VAL A 84 1.41 -7.12 31.14
N LEU A 85 1.89 -7.14 32.36
CA LEU A 85 1.67 -6.13 33.40
C LEU A 85 2.96 -5.32 33.52
N THR A 86 2.91 -4.04 33.17
CA THR A 86 4.09 -3.17 33.13
C THR A 86 3.87 -1.97 34.06
N THR A 87 4.86 -1.66 34.87
CA THR A 87 4.90 -0.43 35.68
C THR A 87 6.04 0.43 35.20
N TRP A 88 5.73 1.66 34.81
CA TRP A 88 6.71 2.69 34.44
C TRP A 88 6.99 3.65 35.59
N GLY A 89 7.61 4.79 35.32
CA GLY A 89 8.01 5.76 36.34
C GLY A 89 6.86 6.47 37.07
N ASP A 90 5.62 6.36 36.56
CA ASP A 90 4.39 6.85 37.19
C ASP A 90 3.92 5.96 38.35
N GLY A 91 4.48 4.76 38.49
CA GLY A 91 4.08 3.77 39.49
C GLY A 91 2.74 3.10 39.24
N ILE A 92 2.09 3.37 38.12
CA ILE A 92 0.81 2.75 37.72
C ILE A 92 1.10 1.49 36.91
N GLU A 93 0.39 0.41 37.23
CA GLU A 93 0.46 -0.82 36.47
C GLU A 93 -0.47 -0.78 35.28
N HIS A 94 0.06 -1.08 34.11
CA HIS A 94 -0.67 -1.14 32.84
C HIS A 94 -0.69 -2.56 32.30
N GLU A 95 -1.87 -3.08 32.03
CA GLU A 95 -2.05 -4.38 31.38
C GLU A 95 -2.11 -4.20 29.87
N SER A 96 -1.38 -5.05 29.12
CA SER A 96 -1.35 -5.03 27.66
C SER A 96 -1.07 -6.42 27.11
N ASP A 97 -1.34 -6.60 25.82
CA ASP A 97 -0.89 -7.78 25.09
C ASP A 97 0.57 -7.64 24.64
N ASP A 98 1.20 -8.78 24.36
CA ASP A 98 2.53 -8.83 23.77
C ASP A 98 2.43 -9.04 22.25
N PRO A 99 2.93 -8.11 21.42
CA PRO A 99 2.93 -8.27 19.97
C PRO A 99 3.63 -9.55 19.49
N TYR A 100 4.62 -10.01 20.24
CA TYR A 100 5.50 -11.12 19.84
C TYR A 100 4.94 -12.52 20.16
N ARG A 101 3.76 -12.60 20.75
CA ARG A 101 3.08 -13.88 20.97
C ARG A 101 2.22 -14.34 19.80
N PHE A 102 2.00 -13.50 18.79
CA PHE A 102 1.11 -13.79 17.67
C PHE A 102 1.84 -14.45 16.50
N ALA A 103 1.16 -15.41 15.88
CA ALA A 103 1.60 -16.05 14.65
C ALA A 103 1.66 -15.05 13.47
N PRO A 104 2.36 -15.38 12.36
CA PRO A 104 2.34 -14.56 11.18
C PRO A 104 0.93 -14.29 10.64
N THR A 105 0.68 -13.05 10.21
CA THR A 105 -0.62 -12.61 9.67
C THR A 105 -0.78 -12.88 8.17
N LEU A 106 0.31 -13.25 7.48
CA LEU A 106 0.30 -13.74 6.10
C LEU A 106 0.58 -15.24 6.08
N GLY A 107 -0.23 -15.98 5.30
CA GLY A 107 -0.04 -17.39 5.05
C GLY A 107 1.07 -17.67 4.02
N GLU A 108 1.50 -18.94 3.94
CA GLU A 108 2.53 -19.38 2.99
C GLU A 108 2.11 -19.16 1.52
N ILE A 109 0.81 -19.31 1.22
CA ILE A 109 0.26 -19.09 -0.12
C ILE A 109 0.39 -17.63 -0.51
N ASP A 110 0.04 -16.73 0.39
CA ASP A 110 0.14 -15.29 0.14
C ASP A 110 1.59 -14.87 -0.09
N LEU A 111 2.52 -15.34 0.75
CA LEU A 111 3.96 -15.09 0.59
C LEU A 111 4.50 -15.63 -0.73
N HIS A 112 4.04 -16.84 -1.14
CA HIS A 112 4.39 -17.41 -2.43
C HIS A 112 3.91 -16.53 -3.59
N LEU A 113 2.65 -16.10 -3.57
CA LEU A 113 2.08 -15.22 -4.60
C LEU A 113 2.75 -13.84 -4.65
N VAL A 114 3.10 -13.27 -3.50
CA VAL A 114 3.87 -12.01 -3.43
C VAL A 114 5.24 -12.18 -4.07
N ASN A 115 5.95 -13.25 -3.75
CA ASN A 115 7.27 -13.55 -4.31
C ASN A 115 7.24 -13.83 -5.81
N GLU A 116 6.16 -14.43 -6.31
CA GLU A 116 5.94 -14.65 -7.74
C GLU A 116 5.52 -13.37 -8.48
N GLY A 117 5.16 -12.30 -7.75
CA GLY A 117 4.59 -11.08 -8.33
C GLY A 117 3.20 -11.31 -8.93
N ARG A 118 2.37 -12.14 -8.30
CA ARG A 118 1.06 -12.60 -8.81
C ARG A 118 -0.08 -12.48 -7.82
N HIS A 119 0.12 -11.75 -6.73
CA HIS A 119 -0.96 -11.55 -5.75
C HIS A 119 -1.91 -10.45 -6.23
N GLU A 120 -2.98 -10.82 -6.92
CA GLU A 120 -3.92 -9.88 -7.56
C GLU A 120 -4.64 -8.98 -6.55
N GLN A 121 -4.84 -9.44 -5.31
CA GLN A 121 -5.44 -8.64 -4.22
C GLN A 121 -4.41 -8.31 -3.13
N LEU A 122 -3.30 -7.74 -3.53
CA LEU A 122 -2.14 -7.44 -2.68
C LEU A 122 -2.51 -6.61 -1.44
N TRP A 123 -3.51 -5.73 -1.54
CA TRP A 123 -4.03 -4.90 -0.44
C TRP A 123 -4.70 -5.69 0.68
N THR A 124 -5.05 -6.95 0.45
CA THR A 124 -5.63 -7.81 1.48
C THR A 124 -4.58 -8.41 2.42
N VAL A 125 -3.30 -8.35 2.05
CA VAL A 125 -2.20 -8.98 2.79
C VAL A 125 -1.09 -8.01 3.20
N LEU A 126 -0.84 -6.95 2.43
CA LEU A 126 0.10 -5.88 2.77
C LEU A 126 -0.64 -4.63 3.26
N GLY A 127 0.11 -3.73 3.90
CA GLY A 127 -0.42 -2.53 4.52
C GLY A 127 -0.82 -2.72 5.99
N ALA A 128 -1.60 -1.78 6.52
CA ALA A 128 -2.15 -1.84 7.87
C ALA A 128 -3.59 -2.36 7.83
N ARG A 129 -3.88 -3.42 8.58
CA ARG A 129 -5.21 -4.06 8.61
C ARG A 129 -5.63 -4.34 10.04
N VAL A 130 -6.80 -3.86 10.43
CA VAL A 130 -7.41 -4.18 11.71
C VAL A 130 -7.80 -5.67 11.72
N GLN A 131 -7.43 -6.39 12.76
CA GLN A 131 -7.70 -7.81 12.92
C GLN A 131 -8.07 -8.11 14.37
N THR A 132 -8.85 -9.17 14.54
CA THR A 132 -9.29 -9.65 15.86
C THR A 132 -8.97 -11.12 15.99
N TYR A 133 -8.31 -11.48 17.09
CA TYR A 133 -7.97 -12.84 17.45
C TYR A 133 -8.74 -13.26 18.70
N GLN A 134 -9.22 -14.50 18.72
CA GLN A 134 -9.84 -15.11 19.87
C GLN A 134 -8.82 -15.99 20.60
N GLY A 135 -8.66 -15.80 21.89
CA GLY A 135 -7.76 -16.58 22.73
C GLY A 135 -8.41 -17.02 24.04
N PRO A 136 -7.75 -17.89 24.81
CA PRO A 136 -8.24 -18.33 26.13
C PRO A 136 -8.49 -17.17 27.11
N MET A 137 -7.73 -16.08 27.00
CA MET A 137 -7.90 -14.87 27.84
C MET A 137 -8.80 -13.81 27.20
N GLY A 138 -9.59 -14.19 26.18
CA GLY A 138 -10.56 -13.33 25.50
C GLY A 138 -10.09 -12.83 24.14
N GLU A 139 -10.86 -11.90 23.62
CA GLU A 139 -10.64 -11.27 22.31
C GLU A 139 -9.51 -10.24 22.37
N VAL A 140 -8.68 -10.21 21.34
CA VAL A 140 -7.63 -9.20 21.14
C VAL A 140 -7.78 -8.59 19.76
N THR A 141 -8.14 -7.32 19.70
CA THR A 141 -8.17 -6.52 18.48
C THR A 141 -6.92 -5.67 18.39
N GLY A 142 -6.38 -5.53 17.19
CA GLY A 142 -5.20 -4.74 16.88
C GLY A 142 -5.00 -4.59 15.39
N THR A 143 -3.85 -4.06 15.00
CA THR A 143 -3.50 -3.86 13.59
C THR A 143 -2.30 -4.70 13.20
N SER A 144 -2.44 -5.46 12.12
CA SER A 144 -1.30 -6.08 11.44
C SER A 144 -0.69 -5.08 10.45
N PHE A 145 0.61 -4.89 10.57
CA PHE A 145 1.40 -4.06 9.65
C PHE A 145 2.27 -4.98 8.81
N ALA A 146 2.21 -4.84 7.49
CA ALA A 146 3.01 -5.65 6.57
C ALA A 146 3.52 -4.79 5.41
N VAL A 147 4.84 -4.84 5.15
CA VAL A 147 5.50 -4.03 4.11
C VAL A 147 6.58 -4.83 3.39
N TRP A 148 6.67 -4.64 2.08
CA TRP A 148 7.72 -5.24 1.25
C TRP A 148 8.91 -4.29 1.18
N ALA A 149 10.04 -4.74 1.75
CA ALA A 149 11.33 -4.04 1.77
C ALA A 149 12.48 -5.06 1.76
N PRO A 150 12.74 -5.72 0.62
CA PRO A 150 13.55 -6.94 0.55
C PRO A 150 15.03 -6.75 0.88
N ARG A 151 15.55 -5.53 0.74
CA ARG A 151 16.96 -5.23 1.03
C ARG A 151 17.14 -4.45 2.33
N ALA A 152 16.06 -4.21 3.07
CA ALA A 152 16.15 -3.62 4.40
C ALA A 152 16.91 -4.55 5.36
N LYS A 153 17.72 -3.97 6.23
CA LYS A 153 18.42 -4.69 7.29
C LYS A 153 17.56 -4.87 8.53
N ALA A 154 16.63 -3.95 8.76
CA ALA A 154 15.59 -4.04 9.79
C ALA A 154 14.46 -3.07 9.44
N VAL A 155 13.26 -3.40 9.90
CA VAL A 155 12.06 -2.55 9.81
C VAL A 155 11.38 -2.49 11.16
N ARG A 156 10.87 -1.31 11.52
CA ARG A 156 10.09 -1.06 12.71
C ARG A 156 8.83 -0.29 12.32
N VAL A 157 7.72 -0.53 13.00
CA VAL A 157 6.55 0.34 12.87
C VAL A 157 6.59 1.42 13.95
N ILE A 158 6.39 2.66 13.52
CA ILE A 158 6.37 3.86 14.39
C ILE A 158 5.05 4.60 14.19
N GLY A 159 4.52 5.16 15.26
CA GLY A 159 3.26 5.90 15.20
C GLY A 159 2.85 6.49 16.53
N ASP A 160 1.65 7.04 16.58
CA ASP A 160 1.07 7.65 17.78
C ASP A 160 1.06 6.69 18.96
N PHE A 161 0.80 5.40 18.68
CA PHE A 161 0.63 4.34 19.67
C PHE A 161 1.94 3.95 20.39
N ASN A 162 3.09 4.40 19.90
CA ASN A 162 4.38 4.13 20.55
C ASN A 162 5.27 5.39 20.67
N GLY A 163 4.65 6.58 20.58
CA GLY A 163 5.37 7.86 20.67
C GLY A 163 6.42 8.04 19.57
N TRP A 164 6.23 7.40 18.42
CA TRP A 164 7.15 7.41 17.29
C TRP A 164 8.53 6.80 17.59
N ASP A 165 8.60 5.93 18.61
CA ASP A 165 9.83 5.21 18.99
C ASP A 165 9.83 3.79 18.42
N GLY A 166 10.61 3.58 17.36
CA GLY A 166 10.69 2.29 16.68
C GLY A 166 11.33 1.17 17.52
N ARG A 167 11.99 1.48 18.65
CA ARG A 167 12.58 0.47 19.52
C ARG A 167 11.53 -0.46 20.14
N VAL A 168 10.27 -0.01 20.21
CA VAL A 168 9.18 -0.76 20.87
C VAL A 168 8.61 -1.84 19.95
N HIS A 169 8.59 -1.59 18.62
CA HIS A 169 7.91 -2.47 17.67
C HIS A 169 8.80 -2.88 16.48
N PRO A 170 9.93 -3.59 16.70
CA PRO A 170 10.65 -4.22 15.61
C PRO A 170 9.82 -5.31 14.94
N MET A 171 9.84 -5.33 13.60
CA MET A 171 9.09 -6.26 12.76
C MET A 171 9.96 -7.45 12.35
N ARG A 172 9.33 -8.61 12.12
CA ARG A 172 10.00 -9.80 11.57
C ARG A 172 9.94 -9.84 10.06
N MET A 173 10.98 -10.30 9.41
CA MET A 173 10.95 -10.68 8.01
C MET A 173 10.38 -12.11 7.88
N LEU A 174 9.37 -12.28 7.02
CA LEU A 174 8.72 -13.58 6.80
C LEU A 174 9.54 -14.42 5.81
N GLY A 175 10.32 -15.34 6.34
CA GLY A 175 11.25 -16.16 5.56
C GLY A 175 12.25 -15.30 4.79
N ASN A 176 12.39 -15.54 3.48
CA ASN A 176 13.22 -14.77 2.56
C ASN A 176 12.38 -13.93 1.59
N SER A 177 11.13 -13.63 1.93
CA SER A 177 10.18 -12.95 1.04
C SER A 177 10.46 -11.47 0.86
N GLY A 178 11.22 -10.86 1.78
CA GLY A 178 11.36 -9.40 1.88
C GLY A 178 10.13 -8.70 2.45
N VAL A 179 9.11 -9.45 2.88
CA VAL A 179 7.94 -8.90 3.58
C VAL A 179 8.23 -8.88 5.07
N TRP A 180 8.10 -7.70 5.66
CA TRP A 180 8.21 -7.46 7.09
C TRP A 180 6.84 -7.33 7.70
N GLU A 181 6.62 -7.93 8.87
CA GLU A 181 5.29 -8.01 9.47
C GLU A 181 5.36 -7.90 11.00
N LEU A 182 4.34 -7.29 11.59
CA LEU A 182 4.04 -7.32 13.02
C LEU A 182 2.55 -7.06 13.26
N PHE A 183 1.93 -7.86 14.12
CA PHE A 183 0.63 -7.53 14.69
C PHE A 183 0.84 -6.72 15.98
N VAL A 184 0.21 -5.54 16.07
CA VAL A 184 0.29 -4.67 17.26
C VAL A 184 -1.09 -4.61 17.91
N PRO A 185 -1.27 -5.28 19.05
CA PRO A 185 -2.51 -5.26 19.81
C PRO A 185 -2.88 -3.85 20.28
N GLY A 186 -4.19 -3.55 20.33
CA GLY A 186 -4.71 -2.28 20.82
C GLY A 186 -4.58 -1.11 19.87
N VAL A 187 -3.93 -1.27 18.71
CA VAL A 187 -3.88 -0.26 17.65
C VAL A 187 -5.08 -0.43 16.72
N GLY A 188 -5.85 0.62 16.53
CA GLY A 188 -7.08 0.60 15.73
C GLY A 188 -7.12 1.66 14.63
N ALA A 189 -8.27 1.73 13.96
CA ALA A 189 -8.56 2.72 12.94
C ALA A 189 -8.29 4.15 13.44
N GLY A 190 -7.76 4.99 12.56
CA GLY A 190 -7.39 6.37 12.86
C GLY A 190 -5.97 6.56 13.40
N SER A 191 -5.28 5.50 13.83
CA SER A 191 -3.88 5.59 14.28
C SER A 191 -2.97 6.01 13.13
N VAL A 192 -2.11 7.00 13.37
CA VAL A 192 -1.13 7.47 12.39
C VAL A 192 0.19 6.70 12.56
N TYR A 193 0.77 6.26 11.44
CA TYR A 193 1.98 5.45 11.46
C TYR A 193 2.89 5.69 10.25
N LYS A 194 4.13 5.23 10.38
CA LYS A 194 5.11 5.05 9.31
C LYS A 194 5.93 3.79 9.56
N TYR A 195 6.73 3.41 8.58
CA TYR A 195 7.79 2.42 8.78
C TYR A 195 9.13 3.11 8.94
N GLU A 196 9.85 2.78 10.00
CA GLU A 196 11.26 3.14 10.17
C GLU A 196 12.09 2.01 9.57
N ILE A 197 12.77 2.31 8.45
CA ILE A 197 13.51 1.32 7.66
C ILE A 197 15.00 1.60 7.77
N ARG A 198 15.77 0.64 8.28
CA ARG A 198 17.21 0.62 8.10
C ARG A 198 17.51 0.03 6.73
N GLY A 199 17.87 0.89 5.77
CA GLY A 199 18.09 0.49 4.38
C GLY A 199 19.35 -0.34 4.16
N ALA A 200 19.51 -0.82 2.92
CA ALA A 200 20.71 -1.53 2.47
C ALA A 200 21.99 -0.69 2.66
N ASP A 201 21.87 0.63 2.59
CA ASP A 201 22.95 1.61 2.80
C ASP A 201 23.19 1.94 4.28
N ASP A 202 22.56 1.22 5.19
CA ASP A 202 22.65 1.38 6.66
C ASP A 202 22.05 2.69 7.22
N VAL A 203 21.36 3.48 6.39
CA VAL A 203 20.68 4.71 6.79
C VAL A 203 19.26 4.39 7.24
N ILE A 204 18.86 4.98 8.36
CA ILE A 204 17.48 4.85 8.88
C ILE A 204 16.61 5.94 8.24
N ARG A 205 15.44 5.55 7.74
CA ARG A 205 14.45 6.43 7.10
C ARG A 205 13.05 6.14 7.63
N ALA A 206 12.27 7.19 7.84
CA ALA A 206 10.83 7.06 8.08
C ALA A 206 10.11 7.14 6.73
N LYS A 207 9.38 6.07 6.38
CA LYS A 207 8.66 5.92 5.12
C LYS A 207 7.16 5.78 5.33
N ALA A 208 6.37 6.46 4.51
CA ALA A 208 4.95 6.17 4.41
C ALA A 208 4.74 4.75 3.87
N ASP A 209 3.63 4.14 4.24
CA ASP A 209 3.28 2.81 3.75
C ASP A 209 2.85 2.85 2.28
N PRO A 210 3.53 2.14 1.37
CA PRO A 210 3.12 2.07 -0.04
C PRO A 210 1.70 1.53 -0.27
N MET A 211 1.18 0.76 0.69
CA MET A 211 -0.14 0.13 0.65
C MET A 211 -1.16 0.84 1.54
N ALA A 212 -0.84 2.04 2.07
CA ALA A 212 -1.76 2.80 2.89
C ALA A 212 -3.07 3.06 2.16
N ARG A 213 -4.18 2.69 2.78
CA ARG A 213 -5.54 2.94 2.26
C ARG A 213 -6.08 4.30 2.68
N ARG A 214 -5.45 4.94 3.67
CA ARG A 214 -5.74 6.29 4.15
C ARG A 214 -4.44 6.98 4.55
N THR A 215 -4.39 8.29 4.38
CA THR A 215 -3.25 9.14 4.72
C THR A 215 -3.68 10.32 5.56
N GLU A 216 -2.72 10.98 6.21
CA GLU A 216 -2.94 12.33 6.71
C GLU A 216 -3.15 13.32 5.56
N VAL A 217 -3.75 14.47 5.90
CA VAL A 217 -3.87 15.59 4.95
C VAL A 217 -2.50 16.23 4.73
N PRO A 218 -2.04 16.41 3.48
CA PRO A 218 -0.81 17.15 3.21
C PRO A 218 -0.82 18.56 3.82
N PRO A 219 0.31 19.06 4.34
CA PRO A 219 1.68 18.58 4.13
C PRO A 219 2.13 17.44 5.04
N ASN A 220 1.30 16.95 5.94
CA ASN A 220 1.61 15.76 6.72
C ASN A 220 1.77 14.55 5.81
N THR A 221 2.58 13.58 6.25
CA THR A 221 3.02 12.46 5.40
C THR A 221 2.85 11.09 6.05
N GLY A 222 2.09 11.02 7.15
CA GLY A 222 1.77 9.77 7.83
C GLY A 222 0.74 8.95 7.05
N SER A 223 0.86 7.65 7.17
CA SER A 223 -0.18 6.70 6.81
C SER A 223 -1.17 6.57 7.97
N VAL A 224 -2.42 6.28 7.70
CA VAL A 224 -3.47 6.15 8.72
C VAL A 224 -4.07 4.76 8.63
N VAL A 225 -4.22 4.10 9.77
CA VAL A 225 -4.93 2.80 9.82
C VAL A 225 -6.38 3.04 9.42
N ASP A 226 -6.80 2.35 8.37
CA ASP A 226 -8.16 2.42 7.85
C ASP A 226 -8.91 1.11 8.09
N ASP A 227 -10.15 1.25 8.53
CA ASP A 227 -11.10 0.15 8.71
C ASP A 227 -12.48 0.61 8.19
N SER A 228 -12.67 0.42 6.89
CA SER A 228 -13.86 0.90 6.18
C SER A 228 -15.14 0.33 6.76
N GLN A 229 -16.10 1.20 7.02
CA GLN A 229 -17.45 0.87 7.48
C GLN A 229 -18.51 1.21 6.41
N HIS A 230 -18.08 1.58 5.20
CA HIS A 230 -19.00 1.90 4.12
C HIS A 230 -19.80 0.66 3.69
N VAL A 231 -21.11 0.81 3.59
CA VAL A 231 -22.01 -0.21 3.05
C VAL A 231 -22.53 0.32 1.71
N TRP A 232 -22.19 -0.39 0.64
CA TRP A 232 -22.59 -0.03 -0.71
C TRP A 232 -24.10 -0.18 -0.91
N ALA A 233 -24.70 0.74 -1.66
CA ALA A 233 -26.11 0.73 -2.05
C ALA A 233 -26.28 0.80 -3.58
N ASP A 234 -25.28 0.39 -4.33
CA ASP A 234 -25.18 0.43 -5.80
C ASP A 234 -25.39 -0.94 -6.48
N ASP A 235 -26.00 -1.90 -5.81
CA ASP A 235 -26.19 -3.28 -6.31
C ASP A 235 -26.85 -3.31 -7.70
N ASP A 236 -27.86 -2.47 -7.94
CA ASP A 236 -28.57 -2.38 -9.23
C ASP A 236 -27.63 -1.89 -10.36
N TRP A 237 -26.77 -0.92 -10.04
CA TRP A 237 -25.75 -0.44 -10.97
C TRP A 237 -24.73 -1.53 -11.29
N MET A 238 -24.21 -2.20 -10.28
CA MET A 238 -23.20 -3.26 -10.42
C MET A 238 -23.74 -4.45 -11.23
N ALA A 239 -25.00 -4.85 -11.00
CA ALA A 239 -25.67 -5.88 -11.79
C ALA A 239 -25.80 -5.46 -13.27
N LYS A 240 -26.30 -4.25 -13.53
CA LYS A 240 -26.42 -3.69 -14.87
C LYS A 240 -25.07 -3.58 -15.57
N ARG A 241 -24.03 -3.14 -14.87
CA ARG A 241 -22.67 -3.04 -15.39
C ARG A 241 -22.16 -4.37 -15.94
N GLN A 242 -22.35 -5.46 -15.19
CA GLN A 242 -21.90 -6.80 -15.60
C GLN A 242 -22.52 -7.28 -16.92
N GLU A 243 -23.76 -6.85 -17.22
CA GLU A 243 -24.49 -7.20 -18.42
C GLU A 243 -24.24 -6.24 -19.60
N THR A 244 -23.63 -5.09 -19.33
CA THR A 244 -23.43 -4.03 -20.32
C THR A 244 -22.04 -4.15 -20.97
N ASN A 245 -22.02 -3.97 -22.31
CA ASN A 245 -20.77 -3.79 -23.02
C ASN A 245 -20.53 -2.28 -23.26
N PRO A 246 -19.63 -1.64 -22.51
CA PRO A 246 -19.40 -0.19 -22.62
C PRO A 246 -18.83 0.24 -23.99
N HIS A 247 -18.26 -0.69 -24.77
CA HIS A 247 -17.71 -0.38 -26.10
C HIS A 247 -18.78 -0.20 -27.18
N THR A 248 -20.02 -0.61 -26.93
CA THR A 248 -21.12 -0.54 -27.91
C THR A 248 -22.21 0.47 -27.52
N GLY A 249 -22.12 1.00 -26.29
CA GLY A 249 -23.06 2.00 -25.78
C GLY A 249 -22.64 3.44 -26.09
N ALA A 250 -23.59 4.36 -26.04
CA ALA A 250 -23.27 5.79 -26.05
C ALA A 250 -22.59 6.17 -24.73
N MET A 251 -21.47 6.88 -24.81
CA MET A 251 -20.71 7.36 -23.67
C MET A 251 -20.39 8.83 -23.85
N SER A 252 -20.74 9.65 -22.86
CA SER A 252 -20.26 11.02 -22.72
C SER A 252 -19.67 11.21 -21.34
N VAL A 253 -18.46 11.77 -21.27
CA VAL A 253 -17.66 11.83 -20.05
C VAL A 253 -17.46 13.29 -19.65
N TYR A 254 -17.75 13.60 -18.38
CA TYR A 254 -17.42 14.87 -17.76
C TYR A 254 -16.16 14.73 -16.91
N GLU A 255 -15.07 15.31 -17.38
CA GLU A 255 -13.80 15.34 -16.64
C GLU A 255 -13.85 16.40 -15.54
N VAL A 256 -13.46 16.06 -14.32
CA VAL A 256 -13.51 16.98 -13.19
C VAL A 256 -12.30 16.84 -12.27
N HIS A 257 -11.69 17.99 -11.94
CA HIS A 257 -10.71 18.11 -10.88
C HIS A 257 -11.42 18.57 -9.59
N LEU A 258 -11.53 17.69 -8.61
CA LEU A 258 -12.33 17.91 -7.41
C LEU A 258 -11.91 19.16 -6.64
N GLY A 259 -10.61 19.42 -6.54
CA GLY A 259 -10.08 20.56 -5.79
C GLY A 259 -10.37 21.94 -6.39
N SER A 260 -10.68 22.02 -7.70
CA SER A 260 -10.95 23.29 -8.38
C SER A 260 -12.39 23.47 -8.85
N TRP A 261 -13.14 22.37 -9.00
CA TRP A 261 -14.53 22.41 -9.48
C TRP A 261 -15.45 23.13 -8.48
N ARG A 262 -15.37 22.80 -7.20
CA ARG A 262 -16.00 23.53 -6.09
C ARG A 262 -15.05 23.55 -4.89
N GLN A 263 -14.33 24.64 -4.76
CA GLN A 263 -13.34 24.80 -3.69
C GLN A 263 -13.99 24.74 -2.30
N GLY A 264 -13.34 24.04 -1.38
CA GLY A 264 -13.77 23.88 0.01
C GLY A 264 -14.86 22.84 0.24
N SER A 265 -15.28 22.08 -0.80
CA SER A 265 -16.24 20.99 -0.66
C SER A 265 -15.55 19.68 -0.28
N SER A 266 -16.21 18.91 0.58
CA SER A 266 -15.86 17.53 0.89
C SER A 266 -16.33 16.57 -0.23
N TYR A 267 -15.89 15.29 -0.18
CA TYR A 267 -16.44 14.25 -1.07
C TYR A 267 -17.98 14.14 -0.95
N ARG A 268 -18.52 14.26 0.26
CA ARG A 268 -19.95 14.19 0.50
C ARG A 268 -20.70 15.38 -0.06
N ASP A 269 -20.17 16.61 0.11
CA ASP A 269 -20.76 17.81 -0.49
C ASP A 269 -20.75 17.75 -2.02
N LEU A 270 -19.65 17.23 -2.59
CA LEU A 270 -19.50 17.08 -4.04
C LEU A 270 -20.49 16.10 -4.63
N ALA A 271 -20.89 15.04 -3.90
CA ALA A 271 -21.79 14.00 -4.40
C ALA A 271 -23.12 14.57 -4.91
N GLU A 272 -23.83 15.34 -4.09
CA GLU A 272 -25.10 15.94 -4.47
C GLU A 272 -24.96 16.93 -5.64
N HIS A 273 -23.96 17.82 -5.53
CA HIS A 273 -23.77 18.86 -6.55
C HIS A 273 -23.36 18.29 -7.91
N LEU A 274 -22.49 17.27 -7.89
CA LEU A 274 -21.99 16.67 -9.12
C LEU A 274 -23.07 15.87 -9.85
N VAL A 275 -23.88 15.10 -9.10
CA VAL A 275 -25.02 14.36 -9.65
C VAL A 275 -25.97 15.30 -10.38
N ASN A 276 -26.41 16.38 -9.73
CA ASN A 276 -27.36 17.31 -10.31
C ASN A 276 -26.80 17.96 -11.58
N TYR A 277 -25.54 18.40 -11.53
CA TYR A 277 -24.88 19.05 -12.66
C TYR A 277 -24.69 18.12 -13.84
N VAL A 278 -24.19 16.91 -13.62
CA VAL A 278 -23.91 15.93 -14.67
C VAL A 278 -25.19 15.43 -15.33
N LYS A 279 -26.26 15.19 -14.54
CA LYS A 279 -27.57 14.79 -15.08
C LYS A 279 -28.23 15.89 -15.89
N ASP A 280 -28.18 17.12 -15.44
CA ASP A 280 -28.75 18.28 -16.17
C ASP A 280 -28.08 18.47 -17.54
N LEU A 281 -26.79 18.23 -17.62
CA LEU A 281 -26.02 18.29 -18.86
C LEU A 281 -26.09 17.01 -19.74
N GLY A 282 -26.65 15.93 -19.21
CA GLY A 282 -26.83 14.67 -19.93
C GLY A 282 -25.56 13.83 -20.12
N PHE A 283 -24.56 14.00 -19.27
CA PHE A 283 -23.38 13.13 -19.27
C PHE A 283 -23.72 11.76 -18.66
N THR A 284 -23.07 10.71 -19.19
CA THR A 284 -23.25 9.33 -18.72
C THR A 284 -22.22 8.91 -17.66
N HIS A 285 -21.05 9.54 -17.67
CA HIS A 285 -19.92 9.23 -16.80
C HIS A 285 -19.26 10.50 -16.27
N VAL A 286 -18.63 10.37 -15.13
CA VAL A 286 -17.68 11.34 -14.60
C VAL A 286 -16.30 10.71 -14.63
N GLU A 287 -15.29 11.44 -15.11
CA GLU A 287 -13.88 11.09 -14.95
C GLU A 287 -13.27 12.02 -13.91
N PHE A 288 -12.81 11.44 -12.79
CA PHE A 288 -12.03 12.20 -11.83
C PHE A 288 -10.56 12.26 -12.25
N LEU A 289 -10.02 13.48 -12.41
CA LEU A 289 -8.57 13.68 -12.44
C LEU A 289 -7.96 12.99 -11.20
N PRO A 290 -6.66 12.66 -11.21
CA PRO A 290 -6.12 11.70 -10.24
C PRO A 290 -6.53 12.00 -8.79
N VAL A 291 -7.25 11.06 -8.19
CA VAL A 291 -7.73 11.14 -6.79
C VAL A 291 -6.80 10.45 -5.80
N MET A 292 -5.79 9.74 -6.28
CA MET A 292 -4.78 9.11 -5.43
C MET A 292 -3.99 10.17 -4.68
N GLU A 293 -3.57 9.85 -3.44
CA GLU A 293 -2.91 10.84 -2.59
C GLU A 293 -1.59 11.34 -3.20
N HIS A 294 -1.38 12.64 -3.10
CA HIS A 294 -0.23 13.34 -3.65
C HIS A 294 0.13 14.56 -2.79
N PRO A 295 1.43 14.88 -2.58
CA PRO A 295 1.82 15.98 -1.71
C PRO A 295 1.67 17.35 -2.36
N TYR A 296 1.89 17.44 -3.68
CA TYR A 296 1.96 18.70 -4.41
C TYR A 296 0.63 19.01 -5.13
N GLY A 297 -0.20 19.85 -4.54
CA GLY A 297 -1.50 20.23 -5.07
C GLY A 297 -1.48 20.74 -6.52
N PRO A 298 -0.52 21.62 -6.95
CA PRO A 298 -0.41 22.06 -8.33
C PRO A 298 -0.13 20.98 -9.38
N SER A 299 0.23 19.77 -8.97
CA SER A 299 0.33 18.62 -9.88
C SER A 299 -1.03 18.09 -10.35
N TRP A 300 -2.14 18.54 -9.76
CA TRP A 300 -3.49 18.03 -9.99
C TRP A 300 -3.66 16.52 -9.70
N GLY A 301 -2.77 15.97 -8.90
CA GLY A 301 -2.75 14.55 -8.58
C GLY A 301 -1.87 13.67 -9.49
N TYR A 302 -1.21 14.24 -10.50
CA TYR A 302 -0.33 13.46 -11.39
C TYR A 302 1.04 13.10 -10.79
N GLN A 303 1.33 13.54 -9.56
CA GLN A 303 2.54 13.15 -8.81
C GLN A 303 2.16 12.33 -7.56
N VAL A 304 1.77 11.10 -7.78
CA VAL A 304 1.18 10.21 -6.77
C VAL A 304 2.22 9.69 -5.79
N THR A 305 1.94 9.81 -4.49
CA THR A 305 2.72 9.18 -3.42
C THR A 305 1.98 8.08 -2.68
N GLY A 306 0.64 8.13 -2.66
CA GLY A 306 -0.22 7.13 -2.02
C GLY A 306 -1.14 6.46 -3.03
N TYR A 307 -0.66 5.39 -3.69
CA TYR A 307 -1.37 4.71 -4.77
C TYR A 307 -2.66 4.01 -4.35
N TYR A 308 -2.77 3.64 -3.07
CA TYR A 308 -3.93 2.90 -2.53
C TYR A 308 -4.83 3.76 -1.65
N ALA A 309 -4.59 5.07 -1.56
CA ALA A 309 -5.40 5.99 -0.77
C ALA A 309 -6.03 7.07 -1.65
N PRO A 310 -7.34 7.35 -1.53
CA PRO A 310 -7.90 8.58 -2.05
C PRO A 310 -7.32 9.77 -1.27
N THR A 311 -7.15 10.91 -1.94
CA THR A 311 -6.59 12.10 -1.28
C THR A 311 -7.41 12.51 -0.07
N ALA A 312 -6.75 12.69 1.07
CA ALA A 312 -7.37 13.08 2.33
C ALA A 312 -7.88 14.53 2.36
N ARG A 313 -7.62 15.32 1.30
CA ARG A 313 -8.03 16.73 1.21
C ARG A 313 -9.54 16.94 1.28
N PHE A 314 -10.32 15.96 0.86
CA PHE A 314 -11.78 16.08 0.71
C PHE A 314 -12.57 15.16 1.63
N GLY A 315 -11.91 14.40 2.48
CA GLY A 315 -12.53 13.44 3.39
C GLY A 315 -11.73 12.14 3.50
N ASP A 316 -12.31 11.15 4.14
CA ASP A 316 -11.71 9.82 4.27
C ASP A 316 -12.10 8.87 3.11
N PRO A 317 -11.58 7.65 3.08
CA PRO A 317 -11.90 6.68 2.03
C PRO A 317 -13.39 6.33 1.94
N ASP A 318 -14.10 6.27 3.06
CA ASP A 318 -15.54 5.99 3.07
C ASP A 318 -16.36 7.16 2.51
N ASP A 319 -15.89 8.40 2.68
CA ASP A 319 -16.50 9.56 2.03
C ASP A 319 -16.33 9.52 0.50
N PHE A 320 -15.20 9.02 0.00
CA PHE A 320 -15.01 8.84 -1.44
C PHE A 320 -15.86 7.68 -1.98
N LYS A 321 -15.97 6.56 -1.25
CA LYS A 321 -16.91 5.49 -1.58
C LYS A 321 -18.35 6.00 -1.64
N TYR A 322 -18.76 6.83 -0.68
CA TYR A 322 -20.07 7.47 -0.70
C TYR A 322 -20.30 8.30 -1.96
N LEU A 323 -19.32 9.08 -2.41
CA LEU A 323 -19.42 9.86 -3.65
C LEU A 323 -19.67 8.94 -4.86
N VAL A 324 -18.90 7.85 -4.99
CA VAL A 324 -19.07 6.87 -6.08
C VAL A 324 -20.45 6.20 -5.99
N ASP A 325 -20.85 5.76 -4.82
CA ASP A 325 -22.13 5.10 -4.55
C ASP A 325 -23.33 5.98 -4.95
N VAL A 326 -23.31 7.26 -4.59
CA VAL A 326 -24.36 8.22 -4.95
C VAL A 326 -24.40 8.45 -6.46
N LEU A 327 -23.26 8.51 -7.14
CA LEU A 327 -23.22 8.62 -8.60
C LEU A 327 -23.86 7.39 -9.26
N HIS A 328 -23.53 6.19 -8.82
CA HIS A 328 -24.09 4.92 -9.30
C HIS A 328 -25.60 4.83 -9.10
N GLN A 329 -26.09 5.17 -7.92
CA GLN A 329 -27.54 5.22 -7.62
C GLN A 329 -28.30 6.18 -8.54
N ASN A 330 -27.61 7.16 -9.11
CA ASN A 330 -28.16 8.13 -10.05
C ASN A 330 -27.89 7.79 -11.53
N GLY A 331 -27.35 6.60 -11.81
CA GLY A 331 -27.12 6.11 -13.16
C GLY A 331 -25.91 6.75 -13.85
N ILE A 332 -24.93 7.24 -13.09
CA ILE A 332 -23.72 7.88 -13.57
C ILE A 332 -22.51 6.97 -13.27
N GLY A 333 -21.79 6.56 -14.30
CA GLY A 333 -20.55 5.79 -14.17
C GLY A 333 -19.37 6.63 -13.71
N VAL A 334 -18.37 5.98 -13.11
CA VAL A 334 -17.17 6.63 -12.56
C VAL A 334 -15.91 6.07 -13.21
N ILE A 335 -15.14 6.95 -13.82
CA ILE A 335 -13.81 6.66 -14.38
C ILE A 335 -12.77 7.36 -13.50
N LEU A 336 -11.69 6.65 -13.17
CA LEU A 336 -10.58 7.23 -12.41
C LEU A 336 -9.37 7.40 -13.31
N ASP A 337 -8.71 8.54 -13.18
CA ASP A 337 -7.44 8.81 -13.84
C ASP A 337 -6.31 8.10 -13.07
N TRP A 338 -5.67 7.13 -13.69
CA TRP A 338 -4.64 6.27 -13.12
C TRP A 338 -3.26 6.59 -13.71
N VAL A 339 -2.27 6.78 -12.85
CA VAL A 339 -0.92 7.26 -13.20
C VAL A 339 0.14 6.18 -12.93
N PRO A 340 0.21 5.08 -13.71
CA PRO A 340 1.14 3.98 -13.43
C PRO A 340 2.55 4.21 -14.01
N GLY A 341 2.79 5.29 -14.74
CA GLY A 341 4.03 5.52 -15.48
C GLY A 341 5.18 5.99 -14.60
N HIS A 342 4.90 6.81 -13.60
CA HIS A 342 5.92 7.49 -12.83
C HIS A 342 5.42 7.90 -11.44
N PHE A 343 6.36 8.31 -10.56
CA PHE A 343 6.06 8.82 -9.22
C PHE A 343 7.09 9.89 -8.81
N PRO A 344 6.75 10.82 -7.89
CA PRO A 344 7.65 11.89 -7.49
C PRO A 344 8.80 11.38 -6.61
N ARG A 345 9.84 12.22 -6.48
CA ARG A 345 11.10 11.90 -5.76
C ARG A 345 11.03 12.14 -4.26
N ASP A 346 9.84 12.35 -3.72
CA ASP A 346 9.64 12.64 -2.30
C ASP A 346 10.21 11.54 -1.41
N ALA A 347 11.14 11.92 -0.54
CA ALA A 347 11.93 10.97 0.26
C ALA A 347 11.09 10.16 1.26
N PHE A 348 9.92 10.66 1.66
CA PHE A 348 9.02 9.95 2.58
C PHE A 348 8.21 8.82 1.91
N ALA A 349 8.14 8.78 0.58
CA ALA A 349 7.33 7.86 -0.21
C ALA A 349 8.18 6.75 -0.87
N LEU A 350 7.86 6.41 -2.14
CA LEU A 350 8.43 5.24 -2.83
C LEU A 350 9.92 5.36 -3.17
N ALA A 351 10.42 6.59 -3.40
CA ALA A 351 11.79 6.81 -3.86
C ALA A 351 12.82 6.18 -2.90
N ARG A 352 13.68 5.31 -3.43
CA ARG A 352 14.72 4.58 -2.67
C ARG A 352 14.18 3.94 -1.39
N PHE A 353 13.07 3.24 -1.51
CA PHE A 353 12.25 2.83 -0.38
C PHE A 353 13.03 2.03 0.68
N ASP A 354 13.85 1.07 0.28
CA ASP A 354 14.69 0.27 1.18
C ASP A 354 16.19 0.68 1.15
N GLY A 355 16.46 1.95 0.81
CA GLY A 355 17.80 2.54 0.72
C GLY A 355 18.40 2.53 -0.68
N LEU A 356 17.88 1.72 -1.59
CA LEU A 356 18.27 1.63 -3.00
C LEU A 356 17.04 1.79 -3.90
N ALA A 357 17.26 1.90 -5.21
CA ALA A 357 16.17 1.88 -6.19
C ALA A 357 15.38 0.57 -6.08
N LEU A 358 14.13 0.64 -5.63
CA LEU A 358 13.24 -0.51 -5.40
C LEU A 358 12.04 -0.47 -6.34
N TYR A 359 11.24 0.58 -6.24
CA TYR A 359 10.10 0.81 -7.14
C TYR A 359 10.54 1.43 -8.46
N GLU A 360 11.56 2.28 -8.44
CA GLU A 360 12.18 2.88 -9.62
C GLU A 360 13.26 1.98 -10.24
N HIS A 361 13.49 2.14 -11.54
CA HIS A 361 14.60 1.48 -12.22
C HIS A 361 15.93 2.07 -11.78
N PRO A 362 16.98 1.25 -11.48
CA PRO A 362 18.24 1.73 -10.93
C PRO A 362 19.10 2.55 -11.92
N ASP A 363 18.98 2.31 -13.23
CA ASP A 363 19.67 3.10 -14.23
C ASP A 363 18.85 4.36 -14.56
N PRO A 364 19.39 5.57 -14.36
CA PRO A 364 18.64 6.82 -14.58
C PRO A 364 18.20 7.02 -16.03
N ARG A 365 18.87 6.38 -17.00
CA ARG A 365 18.46 6.39 -18.41
C ARG A 365 17.14 5.65 -18.66
N ARG A 366 16.67 4.87 -17.69
CA ARG A 366 15.35 4.20 -17.68
C ARG A 366 14.50 4.63 -16.50
N GLY A 367 15.12 5.00 -15.38
CA GLY A 367 14.46 5.28 -14.10
C GLY A 367 14.15 6.74 -13.83
N ASP A 368 14.62 7.68 -14.64
CA ASP A 368 14.31 9.10 -14.50
C ASP A 368 13.37 9.56 -15.61
N GLN A 369 12.39 10.40 -15.25
CA GLN A 369 11.52 11.11 -16.19
C GLN A 369 11.94 12.60 -16.22
N PRO A 370 12.69 13.03 -17.24
CA PRO A 370 13.31 14.35 -17.24
C PRO A 370 12.30 15.50 -17.37
N ASP A 371 11.20 15.32 -18.11
CA ASP A 371 10.19 16.37 -18.32
C ASP A 371 9.46 16.77 -17.04
N TRP A 372 9.26 15.81 -16.12
CA TRP A 372 8.45 16.01 -14.92
C TRP A 372 9.27 15.96 -13.63
N GLY A 373 10.58 15.65 -13.72
CA GLY A 373 11.45 15.52 -12.57
C GLY A 373 11.10 14.35 -11.64
N THR A 374 10.42 13.33 -12.15
CA THR A 374 9.93 12.17 -11.42
C THR A 374 10.80 10.93 -11.68
N HIS A 375 10.50 9.84 -10.97
CA HIS A 375 11.04 8.52 -11.26
C HIS A 375 10.09 7.71 -12.15
N VAL A 376 10.65 6.82 -12.98
CA VAL A 376 9.92 5.81 -13.74
C VAL A 376 9.97 4.50 -12.97
N PHE A 377 8.84 3.81 -12.85
CA PHE A 377 8.78 2.49 -12.24
C PHE A 377 9.67 1.47 -12.94
N ASP A 378 10.23 0.54 -12.17
CA ASP A 378 10.92 -0.64 -12.71
C ASP A 378 9.90 -1.70 -13.14
N PHE A 379 9.32 -1.51 -14.32
CA PHE A 379 8.31 -2.42 -14.89
C PHE A 379 8.85 -3.83 -15.15
N GLY A 380 10.17 -4.02 -15.15
CA GLY A 380 10.81 -5.32 -15.27
C GLY A 380 10.80 -6.11 -13.96
N ARG A 381 10.63 -5.45 -12.82
CA ARG A 381 10.55 -6.10 -11.52
C ARG A 381 9.14 -6.60 -11.27
N ARG A 382 8.98 -7.92 -11.14
CA ARG A 382 7.66 -8.56 -11.02
C ARG A 382 6.85 -8.09 -9.83
N GLU A 383 7.49 -7.80 -8.70
CA GLU A 383 6.81 -7.30 -7.51
C GLU A 383 6.29 -5.86 -7.73
N VAL A 384 7.00 -5.03 -8.49
CA VAL A 384 6.55 -3.69 -8.89
C VAL A 384 5.40 -3.78 -9.89
N ARG A 385 5.48 -4.69 -10.87
CA ARG A 385 4.34 -4.98 -11.77
C ARG A 385 3.13 -5.43 -10.97
N ASN A 386 3.30 -6.35 -10.04
CA ASN A 386 2.23 -6.82 -9.16
C ASN A 386 1.60 -5.67 -8.35
N PHE A 387 2.44 -4.78 -7.79
CA PHE A 387 1.98 -3.58 -7.09
C PHE A 387 1.07 -2.73 -7.97
N LEU A 388 1.42 -2.51 -9.24
CA LEU A 388 0.63 -1.70 -10.18
C LEU A 388 -0.62 -2.43 -10.68
N VAL A 389 -0.54 -3.72 -11.03
CA VAL A 389 -1.72 -4.51 -11.44
C VAL A 389 -2.73 -4.61 -10.31
N ALA A 390 -2.29 -4.94 -9.10
CA ALA A 390 -3.15 -4.98 -7.93
C ALA A 390 -3.74 -3.60 -7.60
N ASN A 391 -3.00 -2.52 -7.85
CA ASN A 391 -3.50 -1.15 -7.68
C ASN A 391 -4.67 -0.83 -8.63
N ALA A 392 -4.55 -1.21 -9.91
CA ALA A 392 -5.66 -1.07 -10.84
C ALA A 392 -6.91 -1.84 -10.38
N LEU A 393 -6.72 -3.09 -9.95
CA LEU A 393 -7.81 -3.92 -9.43
C LEU A 393 -8.43 -3.35 -8.15
N TYR A 394 -7.61 -2.80 -7.26
CA TYR A 394 -8.07 -2.17 -6.01
C TYR A 394 -9.11 -1.06 -6.27
N TRP A 395 -8.84 -0.17 -7.19
CA TRP A 395 -9.77 0.90 -7.54
C TRP A 395 -11.05 0.38 -8.21
N LEU A 396 -10.95 -0.67 -9.00
CA LEU A 396 -12.09 -1.30 -9.65
C LEU A 396 -12.95 -2.14 -8.71
N GLU A 397 -12.32 -2.85 -7.76
CA GLU A 397 -13.01 -3.78 -6.85
C GLU A 397 -13.45 -3.11 -5.55
N GLU A 398 -12.58 -2.32 -4.89
CA GLU A 398 -12.88 -1.73 -3.58
C GLU A 398 -13.64 -0.40 -3.67
N PHE A 399 -13.46 0.33 -4.77
CA PHE A 399 -14.14 1.61 -5.00
C PHE A 399 -15.18 1.55 -6.12
N HIS A 400 -15.47 0.37 -6.64
CA HIS A 400 -16.47 0.13 -7.68
C HIS A 400 -16.29 0.97 -8.95
N ALA A 401 -15.08 1.50 -9.23
CA ALA A 401 -14.84 2.28 -10.43
C ALA A 401 -15.25 1.51 -11.70
N ASP A 402 -15.90 2.19 -12.65
CA ASP A 402 -16.37 1.61 -13.91
C ASP A 402 -15.31 1.63 -14.99
N GLY A 403 -14.23 2.35 -14.77
CA GLY A 403 -13.10 2.37 -15.66
C GLY A 403 -11.90 3.10 -15.12
N LEU A 404 -10.78 2.88 -15.82
CA LEU A 404 -9.52 3.58 -15.58
C LEU A 404 -9.10 4.28 -16.88
N ARG A 405 -8.86 5.59 -16.79
CA ARG A 405 -8.12 6.32 -17.80
C ARG A 405 -6.65 6.26 -17.43
N VAL A 406 -5.81 5.75 -18.31
CA VAL A 406 -4.39 5.55 -18.05
C VAL A 406 -3.61 6.72 -18.63
N ASP A 407 -2.98 7.47 -17.71
CA ASP A 407 -2.23 8.69 -18.03
C ASP A 407 -0.93 8.40 -18.77
N ALA A 408 -0.60 9.28 -19.72
CA ALA A 408 0.68 9.39 -20.40
C ALA A 408 1.22 8.04 -20.93
N VAL A 409 0.38 7.21 -21.53
CA VAL A 409 0.75 5.89 -22.07
C VAL A 409 1.95 5.98 -23.02
N ALA A 410 2.05 7.04 -23.84
CA ALA A 410 3.19 7.26 -24.72
C ALA A 410 4.54 7.28 -23.97
N SER A 411 4.57 7.88 -22.78
CA SER A 411 5.79 7.92 -21.93
C SER A 411 6.22 6.54 -21.42
N MET A 412 5.28 5.60 -21.35
CA MET A 412 5.53 4.22 -20.95
C MET A 412 5.99 3.34 -22.11
N LEU A 413 5.53 3.65 -23.35
CA LEU A 413 5.78 2.80 -24.52
C LEU A 413 7.19 2.97 -25.09
N TYR A 414 7.81 4.13 -24.92
CA TYR A 414 9.06 4.49 -25.59
C TYR A 414 10.19 4.79 -24.61
N LEU A 415 11.31 4.05 -24.73
CA LEU A 415 12.51 4.25 -23.94
C LEU A 415 13.20 5.59 -24.21
N ASP A 416 13.01 6.15 -25.41
CA ASP A 416 13.56 7.43 -25.85
C ASP A 416 12.59 8.61 -25.63
N TYR A 417 11.45 8.38 -24.95
CA TYR A 417 10.48 9.46 -24.71
C TYR A 417 11.12 10.63 -23.96
N SER A 418 11.06 11.82 -24.58
CA SER A 418 11.65 13.09 -24.08
C SER A 418 13.16 12.99 -23.72
N ARG A 419 13.90 12.15 -24.41
CA ARG A 419 15.33 11.95 -24.17
C ARG A 419 16.13 12.22 -25.46
N ALA A 420 17.26 12.89 -25.30
CA ALA A 420 18.24 13.08 -26.37
C ALA A 420 19.05 11.80 -26.64
N ASP A 421 19.73 11.78 -27.77
CA ASP A 421 20.66 10.71 -28.11
C ASP A 421 21.70 10.50 -27.00
N GLY A 422 21.92 9.24 -26.63
CA GLY A 422 22.81 8.85 -25.52
C GLY A 422 22.21 8.97 -24.12
N GLN A 423 21.00 9.51 -23.95
CA GLN A 423 20.30 9.63 -22.67
C GLN A 423 19.31 8.49 -22.40
N TRP A 424 19.24 7.51 -23.26
CA TRP A 424 18.39 6.32 -23.13
C TRP A 424 19.12 5.05 -23.54
N ILE A 425 18.58 3.90 -23.19
CA ILE A 425 19.13 2.59 -23.50
C ILE A 425 18.10 1.82 -24.32
N PRO A 426 18.47 1.26 -25.50
CA PRO A 426 17.56 0.44 -26.28
C PRO A 426 17.15 -0.84 -25.53
N ASN A 427 16.05 -1.44 -25.97
CA ASN A 427 15.61 -2.74 -25.49
C ASN A 427 16.55 -3.86 -25.97
N ILE A 428 16.27 -5.11 -25.54
CA ILE A 428 17.09 -6.29 -25.85
C ILE A 428 17.19 -6.60 -27.37
N HIS A 429 16.34 -6.01 -28.19
CA HIS A 429 16.33 -6.15 -29.65
C HIS A 429 16.95 -4.94 -30.36
N GLY A 430 17.45 -3.95 -29.61
CA GLY A 430 18.03 -2.73 -30.15
C GLY A 430 16.98 -1.64 -30.50
N GLY A 431 15.71 -1.87 -30.22
CA GLY A 431 14.60 -0.94 -30.48
C GLY A 431 14.34 0.02 -29.30
N ARG A 432 13.43 0.96 -29.54
CA ARG A 432 13.04 1.99 -28.57
C ARG A 432 11.77 1.63 -27.77
N GLU A 433 11.13 0.52 -28.10
CA GLU A 433 9.95 0.04 -27.40
C GLU A 433 10.28 -0.42 -26.00
N HIS A 434 9.57 0.05 -24.99
CA HIS A 434 9.73 -0.35 -23.59
C HIS A 434 8.96 -1.65 -23.33
N LEU A 435 9.58 -2.79 -23.63
CA LEU A 435 8.91 -4.10 -23.63
C LEU A 435 8.31 -4.46 -22.28
N GLU A 436 8.96 -4.09 -21.18
CA GLU A 436 8.51 -4.35 -19.82
C GLU A 436 7.25 -3.54 -19.47
N ALA A 437 7.17 -2.28 -19.88
CA ALA A 437 6.00 -1.43 -19.69
C ALA A 437 4.82 -1.88 -20.58
N ILE A 438 5.10 -2.28 -21.82
CA ILE A 438 4.11 -2.89 -22.72
C ILE A 438 3.51 -4.13 -22.06
N GLY A 439 4.36 -5.00 -21.51
CA GLY A 439 3.92 -6.20 -20.80
C GLY A 439 3.07 -5.88 -19.57
N LEU A 440 3.39 -4.84 -18.81
CA LEU A 440 2.56 -4.36 -17.70
C LEU A 440 1.17 -3.91 -18.18
N LEU A 441 1.10 -3.08 -19.22
CA LEU A 441 -0.18 -2.57 -19.74
C LEU A 441 -1.07 -3.71 -20.23
N GLN A 442 -0.49 -4.68 -20.95
CA GLN A 442 -1.20 -5.88 -21.39
C GLN A 442 -1.73 -6.70 -20.24
N GLU A 443 -0.90 -6.94 -19.21
CA GLU A 443 -1.28 -7.71 -18.02
C GLU A 443 -2.37 -6.99 -17.23
N ALA A 444 -2.23 -5.68 -16.99
CA ALA A 444 -3.22 -4.90 -16.26
C ALA A 444 -4.58 -4.91 -16.95
N ASN A 445 -4.61 -4.66 -18.27
CA ASN A 445 -5.85 -4.68 -19.05
C ASN A 445 -6.49 -6.08 -19.06
N ALA A 446 -5.72 -7.13 -19.37
CA ALA A 446 -6.24 -8.49 -19.43
C ALA A 446 -6.79 -8.95 -18.07
N THR A 447 -6.09 -8.62 -16.98
CA THR A 447 -6.51 -9.00 -15.63
C THR A 447 -7.75 -8.22 -15.19
N ALA A 448 -7.78 -6.91 -15.45
CA ALA A 448 -8.93 -6.06 -15.12
C ALA A 448 -10.20 -6.53 -15.82
N TYR A 449 -10.18 -6.75 -17.13
CA TYR A 449 -11.34 -7.23 -17.88
C TYR A 449 -11.78 -8.65 -17.49
N LYS A 450 -10.84 -9.50 -17.12
CA LYS A 450 -11.16 -10.86 -16.63
C LYS A 450 -11.87 -10.84 -15.29
N ARG A 451 -11.42 -9.97 -14.36
CA ARG A 451 -11.89 -9.96 -12.98
C ARG A 451 -13.13 -9.10 -12.77
N VAL A 452 -13.23 -8.00 -13.51
CA VAL A 452 -14.29 -7.00 -13.29
C VAL A 452 -15.08 -6.79 -14.59
N PRO A 453 -16.16 -7.55 -14.81
CA PRO A 453 -16.97 -7.44 -16.01
C PRO A 453 -17.62 -6.05 -16.15
N GLY A 454 -17.76 -5.58 -17.40
CA GLY A 454 -18.45 -4.36 -17.75
C GLY A 454 -17.67 -3.05 -17.53
N ILE A 455 -16.40 -3.15 -17.11
CA ILE A 455 -15.51 -1.99 -17.00
C ILE A 455 -14.95 -1.55 -18.37
N VAL A 456 -14.31 -0.38 -18.37
CA VAL A 456 -13.54 0.09 -19.52
C VAL A 456 -12.17 0.61 -19.10
N THR A 457 -11.14 0.32 -19.88
CA THR A 457 -9.84 0.98 -19.77
C THR A 457 -9.61 1.88 -20.96
N ILE A 458 -9.14 3.10 -20.71
CA ILE A 458 -9.02 4.16 -21.70
C ILE A 458 -7.58 4.64 -21.73
N ALA A 459 -6.92 4.54 -22.89
CA ALA A 459 -5.55 5.01 -23.02
C ALA A 459 -5.50 6.52 -23.35
N GLU A 460 -4.72 7.25 -22.56
CA GLU A 460 -4.21 8.56 -23.00
C GLU A 460 -2.90 8.33 -23.75
N GLU A 461 -3.01 8.09 -25.06
CA GLU A 461 -1.88 7.80 -25.95
C GLU A 461 -1.91 8.76 -27.14
N SER A 462 -0.89 9.60 -27.26
CA SER A 462 -0.84 10.71 -28.22
C SER A 462 -0.01 10.44 -29.48
N THR A 463 0.58 9.25 -29.58
CA THR A 463 1.42 8.85 -30.72
C THR A 463 0.66 7.96 -31.72
N SER A 464 1.37 7.49 -32.71
CA SER A 464 0.86 6.56 -33.73
C SER A 464 1.10 5.08 -33.36
N TRP A 465 1.15 4.74 -32.08
CA TRP A 465 1.36 3.36 -31.66
C TRP A 465 0.27 2.44 -32.21
N PRO A 466 0.62 1.36 -32.93
CA PRO A 466 -0.36 0.47 -33.53
C PRO A 466 -1.00 -0.43 -32.47
N GLY A 467 -2.32 -0.64 -32.56
CA GLY A 467 -3.03 -1.64 -31.76
C GLY A 467 -3.21 -1.28 -30.29
N VAL A 468 -3.33 0.01 -29.93
CA VAL A 468 -3.64 0.43 -28.55
C VAL A 468 -4.91 -0.26 -28.03
N THR A 469 -5.97 -0.28 -28.85
CA THR A 469 -7.27 -0.89 -28.51
C THR A 469 -7.45 -2.30 -29.07
N LYS A 470 -6.40 -2.89 -29.64
CA LYS A 470 -6.40 -4.27 -30.11
C LYS A 470 -6.22 -5.22 -28.91
N SER A 471 -6.87 -6.37 -28.96
CA SER A 471 -6.76 -7.37 -27.89
C SER A 471 -5.32 -7.88 -27.68
N THR A 472 -5.00 -8.28 -26.46
CA THR A 472 -3.65 -8.71 -26.08
C THR A 472 -3.22 -10.01 -26.76
N ASP A 473 -4.15 -10.94 -26.99
CA ASP A 473 -3.93 -12.19 -27.73
C ASP A 473 -3.59 -11.95 -29.22
N SER A 474 -3.98 -10.81 -29.75
CA SER A 474 -3.65 -10.37 -31.11
C SER A 474 -2.45 -9.41 -31.15
N GLY A 475 -1.70 -9.28 -30.05
CA GLY A 475 -0.51 -8.44 -29.93
C GLY A 475 -0.79 -6.96 -29.68
N GLY A 476 -2.01 -6.58 -29.32
CA GLY A 476 -2.35 -5.21 -28.90
C GLY A 476 -2.09 -4.94 -27.43
N LEU A 477 -2.35 -3.69 -26.98
CA LEU A 477 -2.21 -3.30 -25.58
C LEU A 477 -3.44 -3.67 -24.73
N GLY A 478 -4.57 -4.01 -25.34
CA GLY A 478 -5.77 -4.48 -24.66
C GLY A 478 -6.66 -3.39 -24.07
N PHE A 479 -6.43 -2.12 -24.36
CA PHE A 479 -7.36 -1.05 -23.94
C PHE A 479 -8.70 -1.18 -24.63
N GLY A 480 -9.78 -0.81 -23.94
CA GLY A 480 -11.11 -0.75 -24.55
C GLY A 480 -11.29 0.47 -25.43
N LEU A 481 -10.81 1.61 -24.98
CA LEU A 481 -10.92 2.90 -25.66
C LEU A 481 -9.58 3.65 -25.66
N LYS A 482 -9.53 4.70 -26.46
CA LYS A 482 -8.41 5.65 -26.54
C LYS A 482 -8.95 7.06 -26.72
N TRP A 483 -8.41 8.04 -26.00
CA TRP A 483 -8.63 9.45 -26.29
C TRP A 483 -8.03 9.81 -27.65
N ASN A 484 -8.87 10.27 -28.58
CA ASN A 484 -8.44 10.61 -29.93
C ASN A 484 -7.99 12.08 -30.01
N LYS A 485 -6.71 12.33 -29.75
CA LYS A 485 -6.13 13.68 -29.80
C LYS A 485 -6.09 14.29 -31.21
N GLY A 486 -6.03 13.47 -32.24
CA GLY A 486 -6.13 13.93 -33.62
C GLY A 486 -7.48 14.58 -33.88
N TRP A 487 -8.57 13.89 -33.54
CA TRP A 487 -9.92 14.44 -33.64
C TRP A 487 -10.09 15.71 -32.79
N MET A 488 -9.60 15.70 -31.57
CA MET A 488 -9.62 16.87 -30.68
C MET A 488 -8.94 18.09 -31.31
N ASN A 489 -7.75 17.92 -31.86
CA ASN A 489 -7.01 19.02 -32.52
C ASN A 489 -7.73 19.55 -33.75
N ASP A 490 -8.31 18.68 -34.59
CA ASP A 490 -9.06 19.06 -35.75
C ASP A 490 -10.34 19.82 -35.38
N TRP A 491 -11.05 19.33 -34.33
CA TRP A 491 -12.24 19.98 -33.78
C TRP A 491 -11.94 21.39 -33.24
N LEU A 492 -10.89 21.50 -32.40
CA LEU A 492 -10.45 22.80 -31.89
C LEU A 492 -10.01 23.77 -32.99
N ARG A 493 -9.40 23.27 -34.03
CA ARG A 493 -9.04 24.09 -35.22
C ARG A 493 -10.28 24.56 -35.99
N TYR A 494 -11.30 23.70 -36.09
CA TYR A 494 -12.56 24.06 -36.75
C TYR A 494 -13.36 25.13 -35.97
N LEU A 495 -13.30 25.08 -34.64
CA LEU A 495 -14.00 26.05 -33.78
C LEU A 495 -13.32 27.43 -33.69
N LYS A 496 -12.06 27.57 -34.10
CA LYS A 496 -11.35 28.86 -34.21
C LYS A 496 -11.71 29.61 -35.46
#